data_08f657d96ffb88acf658ffd67021a35f
#
_entry.id   08f657d96ffb88acf658ffd67021a35f
#
_cell.length_a   1.000
_cell.length_b   1.000
_cell.length_c   1.000
_cell.angle_alpha   90.00
_cell.angle_beta   90.00
_cell.angle_gamma   90.00
#
_symmetry.space_group_name_H-M   'P 1'
#
loop_
_entity.id
_entity.type
_entity.pdbx_description
1 polymer ?
#
loop_
_entity_poly.entity_id
_entity_poly.type
_entity_poly.pdbx_seq_one_letter_code
_entity_poly.pdbx_strand_id
1 'polypeptide(L)'
;MILIDIGNTTACVYENDHAKRIELNNFNPNKYKGTVFYISVNASYTSFPSNFINLEPFFTLDTNYTGLGIDRVASCYYIKTGIIVDAGSAITVDKMLDNTHLGGFILPGIQAYFDTFKRISCRLDYDLNTSINLDLLPNSTKDAISYGVITSIIHSINDFAKDETIYLTGGDSSFLIQFFKNAVSEKNLVFKGMQKLIKDLKL
;
A
#
# COMPACT_ATOMS: atom_id res chain seq x y z
N MET A 1 -0.16 -1.99 22.55
CA MET A 1 -1.28 -1.64 21.64
C MET A 1 -1.11 -2.48 20.39
N ILE A 2 -2.16 -3.17 19.97
CA ILE A 2 -2.17 -4.01 18.78
C ILE A 2 -3.01 -3.29 17.72
N LEU A 3 -2.44 -3.12 16.51
CA LEU A 3 -3.13 -2.56 15.35
C LEU A 3 -3.19 -3.62 14.26
N ILE A 4 -4.32 -3.71 13.56
CA ILE A 4 -4.49 -4.70 12.49
C ILE A 4 -5.10 -4.01 11.27
N ASP A 5 -4.44 -4.18 10.14
CA ASP A 5 -4.95 -3.82 8.81
C ASP A 5 -5.34 -5.12 8.09
N ILE A 6 -6.61 -5.23 7.71
CA ILE A 6 -7.18 -6.42 7.07
C ILE A 6 -7.44 -6.14 5.61
N GLY A 7 -6.52 -6.63 4.78
CA GLY A 7 -6.63 -6.60 3.33
C GLY A 7 -7.49 -7.75 2.77
N ASN A 8 -7.57 -7.85 1.45
CA ASN A 8 -8.32 -8.91 0.78
C ASN A 8 -7.64 -10.27 0.84
N THR A 9 -6.32 -10.33 0.94
CA THR A 9 -5.52 -11.57 0.92
C THR A 9 -4.76 -11.81 2.22
N THR A 10 -4.41 -10.73 2.93
CA THR A 10 -3.57 -10.80 4.13
C THR A 10 -4.10 -9.87 5.22
N ALA A 11 -3.88 -10.24 6.47
CA ALA A 11 -3.97 -9.35 7.62
C ALA A 11 -2.56 -8.94 8.04
N CYS A 12 -2.32 -7.66 8.22
CA CYS A 12 -1.07 -7.14 8.74
C CYS A 12 -1.26 -6.74 10.20
N VAL A 13 -0.52 -7.36 11.11
CA VAL A 13 -0.58 -7.11 12.55
C VAL A 13 0.65 -6.30 12.96
N TYR A 14 0.41 -5.18 13.60
CA TYR A 14 1.45 -4.28 14.11
C TYR A 14 1.41 -4.21 15.62
N GLU A 15 2.51 -4.61 16.23
CA GLU A 15 2.70 -4.62 17.68
C GLU A 15 4.18 -4.39 18.00
N ASN A 16 4.47 -3.56 19.02
CA ASN A 16 5.83 -3.25 19.49
C ASN A 16 6.77 -2.82 18.35
N ASP A 17 6.29 -1.93 17.48
CA ASP A 17 7.02 -1.40 16.31
C ASP A 17 7.36 -2.43 15.22
N HIS A 18 6.77 -3.61 15.29
CA HIS A 18 6.95 -4.68 14.31
C HIS A 18 5.65 -4.99 13.59
N ALA A 19 5.70 -5.00 12.26
CA ALA A 19 4.60 -5.44 11.41
C ALA A 19 4.81 -6.90 10.97
N LYS A 20 3.78 -7.73 11.10
CA LYS A 20 3.77 -9.12 10.65
C LYS A 20 2.59 -9.35 9.71
N ARG A 21 2.85 -9.82 8.51
CA ARG A 21 1.81 -10.27 7.57
C ARG A 21 1.42 -11.71 7.84
N ILE A 22 0.13 -11.98 7.75
CA ILE A 22 -0.50 -13.29 7.95
C ILE A 22 -1.48 -13.48 6.80
N GLU A 23 -1.40 -14.61 6.09
CA GLU A 23 -2.40 -15.00 5.12
C GLU A 23 -3.79 -15.01 5.76
N LEU A 24 -4.79 -14.44 5.12
CA LEU A 24 -6.11 -14.24 5.73
C LEU A 24 -6.75 -15.57 6.17
N ASN A 25 -6.50 -16.67 5.46
CA ASN A 25 -6.97 -18.01 5.83
C ASN A 25 -6.34 -18.52 7.14
N ASN A 26 -5.20 -17.98 7.54
CA ASN A 26 -4.48 -18.33 8.77
C ASN A 26 -4.69 -17.29 9.89
N PHE A 27 -5.38 -16.20 9.59
CA PHE A 27 -5.64 -15.14 10.55
C PHE A 27 -6.76 -15.57 11.51
N ASN A 28 -6.45 -15.58 12.82
CA ASN A 28 -7.41 -15.90 13.86
C ASN A 28 -7.48 -14.75 14.86
N PRO A 29 -8.54 -13.93 14.87
CA PRO A 29 -8.68 -12.78 15.75
C PRO A 29 -8.76 -13.16 17.23
N ASN A 30 -9.23 -14.37 17.56
CA ASN A 30 -9.35 -14.82 18.97
C ASN A 30 -7.99 -15.03 19.67
N LYS A 31 -6.88 -15.03 18.92
CA LYS A 31 -5.53 -15.13 19.49
C LYS A 31 -5.07 -13.85 20.17
N TYR A 32 -5.65 -12.70 19.83
CA TYR A 32 -5.20 -11.40 20.33
C TYR A 32 -5.95 -11.04 21.61
N LYS A 33 -5.20 -10.69 22.65
CA LYS A 33 -5.71 -10.31 23.96
C LYS A 33 -5.55 -8.81 24.20
N GLY A 34 -6.37 -8.25 25.10
CA GLY A 34 -6.42 -6.80 25.31
C GLY A 34 -7.10 -6.07 24.16
N THR A 35 -7.07 -4.74 24.20
CA THR A 35 -7.68 -3.90 23.17
C THR A 35 -6.91 -4.00 21.85
N VAL A 36 -7.61 -4.28 20.77
CA VAL A 36 -7.11 -4.35 19.39
C VAL A 36 -7.85 -3.31 18.56
N PHE A 37 -7.12 -2.44 17.90
CA PHE A 37 -7.69 -1.51 16.93
C PHE A 37 -7.48 -2.05 15.52
N TYR A 38 -8.50 -1.96 14.67
CA TYR A 38 -8.39 -2.47 13.32
C TYR A 38 -9.07 -1.57 12.29
N ILE A 39 -8.66 -1.76 11.04
CA ILE A 39 -9.34 -1.31 9.83
C ILE A 39 -9.49 -2.51 8.89
N SER A 40 -10.44 -2.48 7.97
CA SER A 40 -10.65 -3.57 7.02
C SER A 40 -11.17 -3.07 5.68
N VAL A 41 -10.49 -3.45 4.59
CA VAL A 41 -11.03 -3.31 3.22
C VAL A 41 -11.72 -4.59 2.75
N ASN A 42 -11.75 -5.64 3.59
CA ASN A 42 -12.36 -6.92 3.27
C ASN A 42 -13.81 -6.99 3.72
N ALA A 43 -14.73 -6.87 2.77
CA ALA A 43 -16.17 -6.92 3.04
C ALA A 43 -16.66 -8.29 3.55
N SER A 44 -15.92 -9.37 3.35
CA SER A 44 -16.29 -10.72 3.78
C SER A 44 -15.90 -11.00 5.24
N TYR A 45 -15.03 -10.18 5.84
CA TYR A 45 -14.54 -10.38 7.19
C TYR A 45 -15.33 -9.47 8.16
N THR A 46 -16.45 -9.96 8.67
CA THR A 46 -17.43 -9.15 9.41
C THR A 46 -17.57 -9.49 10.89
N SER A 47 -16.96 -10.58 11.37
CA SER A 47 -17.09 -11.03 12.75
C SER A 47 -15.79 -10.89 13.53
N PHE A 48 -15.82 -10.03 14.54
CA PHE A 48 -14.68 -9.76 15.41
C PHE A 48 -15.02 -9.97 16.88
N PRO A 49 -14.05 -10.39 17.73
CA PRO A 49 -14.20 -10.41 19.17
C PRO A 49 -14.54 -9.02 19.74
N SER A 50 -15.18 -8.98 20.90
CA SER A 50 -15.62 -7.72 21.53
C SER A 50 -14.50 -6.76 21.95
N ASN A 51 -13.26 -7.26 22.01
CA ASN A 51 -12.07 -6.44 22.29
C ASN A 51 -11.46 -5.78 21.04
N PHE A 52 -12.10 -5.98 19.87
CA PHE A 52 -11.69 -5.33 18.62
C PHE A 52 -12.49 -4.04 18.40
N ILE A 53 -11.80 -2.94 18.18
CA ILE A 53 -12.38 -1.62 17.92
C ILE A 53 -12.10 -1.24 16.46
N ASN A 54 -13.18 -1.10 15.67
CA ASN A 54 -13.07 -0.62 14.30
C ASN A 54 -12.76 0.88 14.30
N LEU A 55 -11.65 1.27 13.66
CA LEU A 55 -11.25 2.67 13.54
C LEU A 55 -11.88 3.37 12.32
N GLU A 56 -12.40 2.63 11.35
CA GLU A 56 -12.94 3.21 10.12
C GLU A 56 -13.96 4.33 10.36
N PRO A 57 -14.97 4.18 11.26
CA PRO A 57 -15.98 5.21 11.49
C PRO A 57 -15.44 6.52 12.06
N PHE A 58 -14.22 6.52 12.58
CA PHE A 58 -13.60 7.69 13.21
C PHE A 58 -12.68 8.46 12.27
N PHE A 59 -12.29 7.88 11.14
CA PHE A 59 -11.50 8.60 10.16
C PHE A 59 -12.36 9.65 9.45
N THR A 60 -11.84 10.86 9.43
CA THR A 60 -12.37 11.96 8.61
C THR A 60 -11.27 12.45 7.70
N LEU A 61 -11.52 12.49 6.41
CA LEU A 61 -10.59 12.99 5.39
C LEU A 61 -11.35 13.96 4.48
N ASP A 62 -10.80 15.15 4.30
CA ASP A 62 -11.35 16.10 3.32
C ASP A 62 -11.03 15.59 1.92
N THR A 63 -12.06 15.13 1.21
CA THR A 63 -11.92 14.54 -0.14
C THR A 63 -13.24 14.52 -0.91
N ASN A 64 -13.14 14.70 -2.21
CA ASN A 64 -14.24 14.46 -3.15
C ASN A 64 -14.18 13.04 -3.76
N TYR A 65 -13.24 12.20 -3.36
CA TYR A 65 -13.09 10.85 -3.89
C TYR A 65 -14.15 9.92 -3.30
N THR A 66 -14.96 9.29 -4.14
CA THR A 66 -15.99 8.34 -3.71
C THR A 66 -15.43 6.93 -3.62
N GLY A 67 -15.63 6.25 -2.49
CA GLY A 67 -15.20 4.85 -2.30
C GLY A 67 -13.70 4.68 -2.06
N LEU A 68 -13.06 5.67 -1.43
CA LEU A 68 -11.66 5.56 -1.03
C LEU A 68 -11.50 4.45 0.03
N GLY A 69 -10.60 3.48 -0.21
CA GLY A 69 -10.32 2.40 0.73
C GLY A 69 -9.78 2.94 2.06
N ILE A 70 -10.19 2.31 3.16
CA ILE A 70 -9.80 2.77 4.51
C ILE A 70 -8.29 2.73 4.76
N ASP A 71 -7.57 1.82 4.15
CA ASP A 71 -6.10 1.74 4.14
C ASP A 71 -5.47 3.00 3.54
N ARG A 72 -6.02 3.47 2.40
CA ARG A 72 -5.62 4.72 1.75
C ARG A 72 -5.98 5.93 2.62
N VAL A 73 -7.19 5.95 3.20
CA VAL A 73 -7.62 6.99 4.15
C VAL A 73 -6.66 7.08 5.33
N ALA A 74 -6.30 5.95 5.93
CA ALA A 74 -5.37 5.92 7.07
C ALA A 74 -3.99 6.47 6.69
N SER A 75 -3.46 6.08 5.54
CA SER A 75 -2.18 6.59 5.03
C SER A 75 -2.24 8.11 4.77
N CYS A 76 -3.30 8.58 4.11
CA CYS A 76 -3.54 10.00 3.83
C CYS A 76 -3.73 10.82 5.11
N TYR A 77 -4.38 10.27 6.14
CA TYR A 77 -4.58 10.95 7.43
C TYR A 77 -3.26 11.30 8.13
N TYR A 78 -2.20 10.54 7.88
CA TYR A 78 -0.87 10.82 8.44
C TYR A 78 -0.11 11.90 7.66
N ILE A 79 -0.18 11.88 6.35
CA ILE A 79 0.56 12.79 5.45
C ILE A 79 -0.27 14.04 5.16
N LYS A 80 0.29 15.23 5.43
CA LYS A 80 -0.40 16.50 5.20
C LYS A 80 -0.31 16.97 3.76
N THR A 81 0.87 16.80 3.14
CA THR A 81 1.16 17.26 1.77
C THR A 81 2.20 16.34 1.14
N GLY A 82 1.98 15.94 -0.11
CA GLY A 82 2.85 15.08 -0.91
C GLY A 82 2.11 13.92 -1.57
N ILE A 83 2.86 13.07 -2.22
CA ILE A 83 2.35 11.89 -2.92
C ILE A 83 2.58 10.66 -2.05
N ILE A 84 1.55 9.88 -1.84
CA ILE A 84 1.62 8.62 -1.09
C ILE A 84 1.56 7.49 -2.10
N VAL A 85 2.53 6.59 -2.04
CA VAL A 85 2.58 5.39 -2.88
C VAL A 85 2.66 4.17 -1.98
N ASP A 86 1.59 3.38 -1.94
CA ASP A 86 1.59 2.07 -1.29
C ASP A 86 1.80 0.99 -2.35
N ALA A 87 2.99 0.41 -2.36
CA ALA A 87 3.41 -0.61 -3.31
C ALA A 87 3.22 -2.01 -2.72
N GLY A 88 2.05 -2.57 -2.91
CA GLY A 88 1.65 -3.90 -2.44
C GLY A 88 1.05 -4.77 -3.54
N SER A 89 0.01 -5.55 -3.21
CA SER A 89 -0.73 -6.38 -4.19
C SER A 89 -1.37 -5.55 -5.30
N ALA A 90 -1.74 -4.32 -4.99
CA ALA A 90 -1.94 -3.22 -5.92
C ALA A 90 -0.97 -2.10 -5.54
N ILE A 91 -0.70 -1.18 -6.48
CA ILE A 91 0.03 0.06 -6.20
C ILE A 91 -1.01 1.16 -6.18
N THR A 92 -1.25 1.76 -5.01
CA THR A 92 -2.11 2.92 -4.88
C THR A 92 -1.26 4.18 -4.84
N VAL A 93 -1.72 5.22 -5.50
CA VAL A 93 -1.05 6.52 -5.57
C VAL A 93 -2.07 7.58 -5.22
N ASP A 94 -1.79 8.35 -4.16
CA ASP A 94 -2.69 9.37 -3.62
C ASP A 94 -1.96 10.71 -3.47
N LYS A 95 -2.66 11.80 -3.72
CA LYS A 95 -2.13 13.14 -3.57
C LYS A 95 -2.80 13.88 -2.42
N MET A 96 -1.99 14.35 -1.49
CA MET A 96 -2.39 15.22 -0.40
C MET A 96 -1.83 16.64 -0.58
N LEU A 97 -2.65 17.63 -0.29
CA LEU A 97 -2.25 19.03 -0.21
C LEU A 97 -2.96 19.70 0.98
N ASP A 98 -2.18 20.18 1.95
CA ASP A 98 -2.67 20.87 3.14
C ASP A 98 -3.81 20.14 3.87
N ASN A 99 -3.65 18.84 4.09
CA ASN A 99 -4.61 17.90 4.69
C ASN A 99 -5.84 17.57 3.82
N THR A 100 -5.92 18.06 2.58
CA THR A 100 -6.97 17.71 1.63
C THR A 100 -6.47 16.64 0.67
N HIS A 101 -7.22 15.58 0.50
CA HIS A 101 -6.95 14.54 -0.49
C HIS A 101 -7.51 14.97 -1.85
N LEU A 102 -6.62 15.19 -2.82
CA LEU A 102 -6.98 15.68 -4.14
C LEU A 102 -7.37 14.58 -5.13
N GLY A 103 -7.16 13.33 -4.77
CA GLY A 103 -7.41 12.19 -5.63
C GLY A 103 -6.17 11.33 -5.84
N GLY A 104 -6.30 10.35 -6.72
CA GLY A 104 -5.23 9.40 -7.00
C GLY A 104 -5.65 8.33 -7.98
N PHE A 105 -4.79 7.33 -8.17
CA PHE A 105 -5.05 6.22 -9.07
C PHE A 105 -4.52 4.91 -8.50
N ILE A 106 -4.86 3.81 -9.14
CA ILE A 106 -4.45 2.46 -8.74
C ILE A 106 -3.85 1.77 -9.96
N LEU A 107 -2.68 1.15 -9.76
CA LEU A 107 -2.05 0.26 -10.71
C LEU A 107 -2.05 -1.17 -10.17
N PRO A 108 -1.96 -2.19 -11.01
CA PRO A 108 -1.61 -3.53 -10.55
C PRO A 108 -0.29 -3.51 -9.77
N GLY A 109 -0.18 -4.33 -8.72
CA GLY A 109 1.12 -4.57 -8.09
C GLY A 109 2.10 -5.26 -9.05
N ILE A 110 3.39 -5.21 -8.75
CA ILE A 110 4.42 -5.79 -9.63
C ILE A 110 4.09 -7.25 -9.95
N GLN A 111 3.80 -8.06 -8.93
CA GLN A 111 3.47 -9.47 -9.14
C GLN A 111 2.23 -9.67 -10.01
N ALA A 112 1.22 -8.81 -9.88
CA ALA A 112 0.00 -8.91 -10.69
C ALA A 112 0.25 -8.66 -12.19
N TYR A 113 1.21 -7.80 -12.54
CA TYR A 113 1.67 -7.66 -13.94
C TYR A 113 2.26 -8.97 -14.44
N PHE A 114 3.16 -9.60 -13.69
CA PHE A 114 3.80 -10.87 -14.08
C PHE A 114 2.78 -12.01 -14.18
N ASP A 115 1.84 -12.11 -13.25
CA ASP A 115 0.74 -13.08 -13.32
C ASP A 115 -0.13 -12.87 -14.57
N THR A 116 -0.25 -11.65 -15.05
CA THR A 116 -0.96 -11.35 -16.31
C THR A 116 -0.19 -11.85 -17.51
N PHE A 117 1.13 -11.65 -17.58
CA PHE A 117 1.96 -12.18 -18.66
C PHE A 117 1.93 -13.70 -18.71
N LYS A 118 2.01 -14.36 -17.57
CA LYS A 118 1.88 -15.81 -17.44
C LYS A 118 0.55 -16.33 -18.01
N ARG A 119 -0.55 -15.61 -17.79
CA ARG A 119 -1.87 -15.95 -18.34
C ARG A 119 -1.96 -15.77 -19.85
N ILE A 120 -1.23 -14.81 -20.44
CA ILE A 120 -1.17 -14.59 -21.88
C ILE A 120 -0.48 -15.77 -22.58
N SER A 121 0.66 -16.22 -22.04
CA SER A 121 1.43 -17.35 -22.62
C SER A 121 2.44 -17.89 -21.63
N CYS A 122 2.59 -19.23 -21.59
CA CYS A 122 3.66 -19.87 -20.81
C CYS A 122 5.07 -19.44 -21.24
N ARG A 123 5.22 -18.92 -22.46
CA ARG A 123 6.50 -18.33 -22.92
C ARG A 123 6.81 -16.98 -22.30
N LEU A 124 5.85 -16.35 -21.62
CA LEU A 124 6.01 -15.08 -20.92
C LEU A 124 6.00 -15.28 -19.38
N ASP A 125 6.09 -16.52 -18.91
CA ASP A 125 6.18 -16.85 -17.49
C ASP A 125 7.62 -16.65 -16.99
N TYR A 126 7.91 -15.43 -16.60
CA TYR A 126 9.20 -15.00 -16.06
C TYR A 126 9.01 -14.30 -14.72
N ASP A 127 10.04 -14.38 -13.88
CA ASP A 127 10.13 -13.57 -12.67
C ASP A 127 10.74 -12.20 -12.96
N LEU A 128 10.44 -11.24 -12.08
CA LEU A 128 11.03 -9.90 -12.13
C LEU A 128 12.56 -9.96 -12.12
N ASN A 129 13.20 -9.31 -13.10
CA ASN A 129 14.62 -9.00 -13.02
C ASN A 129 14.83 -7.73 -12.21
N THR A 130 15.18 -7.87 -10.92
CA THR A 130 15.45 -6.73 -10.01
C THR A 130 16.73 -5.96 -10.34
N SER A 131 17.58 -6.52 -11.21
CA SER A 131 18.84 -5.90 -11.65
C SER A 131 18.74 -5.31 -13.06
N ILE A 132 17.51 -5.07 -13.54
CA ILE A 132 17.29 -4.50 -14.88
C ILE A 132 17.91 -3.11 -14.99
N ASN A 133 18.64 -2.88 -16.08
CA ASN A 133 19.13 -1.56 -16.41
C ASN A 133 18.08 -0.83 -17.25
N LEU A 134 17.54 0.25 -16.72
CA LEU A 134 16.50 1.04 -17.39
C LEU A 134 17.05 2.08 -18.37
N ASP A 135 18.38 2.30 -18.43
CA ASP A 135 19.02 3.22 -19.38
C ASP A 135 19.24 2.57 -20.75
N LEU A 136 19.09 1.25 -20.83
CA LEU A 136 19.31 0.48 -22.06
C LEU A 136 18.05 -0.27 -22.46
N LEU A 137 17.77 -0.29 -23.76
CA LEU A 137 16.68 -1.14 -24.27
C LEU A 137 17.03 -2.63 -24.07
N PRO A 138 16.09 -3.42 -23.54
CA PRO A 138 16.30 -4.84 -23.31
C PRO A 138 16.41 -5.62 -24.62
N ASN A 139 17.20 -6.70 -24.60
CA ASN A 139 17.41 -7.58 -25.74
C ASN A 139 16.97 -9.03 -25.49
N SER A 140 16.25 -9.27 -24.41
CA SER A 140 15.64 -10.55 -24.06
C SER A 140 14.18 -10.38 -23.66
N THR A 141 13.34 -11.41 -23.86
CA THR A 141 11.92 -11.37 -23.45
C THR A 141 11.77 -11.14 -21.96
N LYS A 142 12.58 -11.79 -21.14
CA LYS A 142 12.57 -11.64 -19.66
C LYS A 142 12.81 -10.16 -19.29
N ASP A 143 13.84 -9.56 -19.85
CA ASP A 143 14.19 -8.18 -19.53
C ASP A 143 13.18 -7.20 -20.12
N ALA A 144 12.64 -7.50 -21.31
CA ALA A 144 11.61 -6.67 -21.94
C ALA A 144 10.33 -6.59 -21.08
N ILE A 145 9.92 -7.69 -20.46
CA ILE A 145 8.78 -7.72 -19.52
C ILE A 145 9.11 -6.88 -18.29
N SER A 146 10.24 -7.14 -17.64
CA SER A 146 10.66 -6.38 -16.45
C SER A 146 10.79 -4.90 -16.72
N TYR A 147 11.42 -4.52 -17.84
CA TYR A 147 11.57 -3.14 -18.31
C TYR A 147 10.20 -2.48 -18.49
N GLY A 148 9.30 -3.12 -19.25
CA GLY A 148 7.97 -2.57 -19.53
C GLY A 148 7.15 -2.35 -18.26
N VAL A 149 7.15 -3.32 -17.34
CA VAL A 149 6.43 -3.19 -16.05
C VAL A 149 7.01 -2.05 -15.22
N ILE A 150 8.31 -2.06 -14.98
CA ILE A 150 8.95 -1.09 -14.08
C ILE A 150 8.86 0.33 -14.65
N THR A 151 9.15 0.53 -15.95
CA THR A 151 9.05 1.85 -16.57
C THR A 151 7.63 2.39 -16.59
N SER A 152 6.61 1.53 -16.78
CA SER A 152 5.21 1.94 -16.73
C SER A 152 4.82 2.47 -15.34
N ILE A 153 5.25 1.78 -14.27
CA ILE A 153 5.00 2.19 -12.88
C ILE A 153 5.73 3.52 -12.59
N ILE A 154 7.03 3.58 -12.90
CA ILE A 154 7.87 4.75 -12.60
C ILE A 154 7.36 5.99 -13.34
N HIS A 155 7.08 5.87 -14.64
CA HIS A 155 6.63 7.02 -15.43
C HIS A 155 5.26 7.52 -14.96
N SER A 156 4.32 6.62 -14.66
CA SER A 156 3.00 7.01 -14.15
C SER A 156 3.11 7.78 -12.83
N ILE A 157 3.97 7.32 -11.92
CA ILE A 157 4.15 7.97 -10.62
C ILE A 157 4.91 9.28 -10.77
N ASN A 158 6.00 9.33 -11.53
CA ASN A 158 6.81 10.54 -11.73
C ASN A 158 6.03 11.65 -12.44
N ASP A 159 5.24 11.30 -13.48
CA ASP A 159 4.41 12.29 -14.19
C ASP A 159 3.35 12.88 -13.26
N PHE A 160 2.77 12.08 -12.38
CA PHE A 160 1.80 12.52 -11.39
C PHE A 160 2.43 13.33 -10.26
N ALA A 161 3.58 12.87 -9.74
CA ALA A 161 4.26 13.49 -8.60
C ALA A 161 5.02 14.77 -9.00
N LYS A 162 5.54 14.84 -10.20
CA LYS A 162 6.44 15.92 -10.65
C LYS A 162 7.61 16.10 -9.69
N ASP A 163 7.67 17.26 -8.99
CA ASP A 163 8.74 17.59 -8.04
C ASP A 163 8.31 17.40 -6.56
N GLU A 164 7.10 16.87 -6.32
CA GLU A 164 6.59 16.69 -4.97
C GLU A 164 7.28 15.51 -4.27
N THR A 165 7.28 15.56 -2.93
CA THR A 165 7.81 14.46 -2.12
C THR A 165 6.92 13.23 -2.25
N ILE A 166 7.53 12.07 -2.53
CA ILE A 166 6.87 10.77 -2.63
C ILE A 166 7.13 9.98 -1.34
N TYR A 167 6.08 9.65 -0.61
CA TYR A 167 6.13 8.78 0.57
C TYR A 167 5.82 7.35 0.14
N LEU A 168 6.84 6.51 0.13
CA LEU A 168 6.75 5.11 -0.30
C LEU A 168 6.55 4.18 0.88
N THR A 169 5.50 3.37 0.81
CA THR A 169 5.18 2.27 1.74
C THR A 169 4.86 0.99 0.96
N GLY A 170 4.51 -0.08 1.67
CA GLY A 170 4.20 -1.37 1.06
C GLY A 170 5.41 -2.29 0.87
N GLY A 171 5.13 -3.52 0.45
CA GLY A 171 6.15 -4.58 0.34
C GLY A 171 7.22 -4.31 -0.70
N ASP A 172 6.84 -3.71 -1.84
CA ASP A 172 7.74 -3.43 -2.97
C ASP A 172 8.41 -2.06 -2.87
N SER A 173 8.11 -1.27 -1.82
CA SER A 173 8.63 0.08 -1.63
C SER A 173 10.16 0.14 -1.60
N SER A 174 10.82 -0.84 -0.98
CA SER A 174 12.29 -0.91 -0.90
C SER A 174 12.95 -1.14 -2.26
N PHE A 175 12.27 -1.80 -3.19
CA PHE A 175 12.73 -1.96 -4.57
C PHE A 175 12.47 -0.70 -5.39
N LEU A 176 11.28 -0.11 -5.26
CA LEU A 176 10.87 1.02 -6.09
C LEU A 176 11.55 2.34 -5.72
N ILE A 177 11.96 2.53 -4.47
CA ILE A 177 12.49 3.82 -3.99
C ILE A 177 13.72 4.32 -4.78
N GLN A 178 14.53 3.41 -5.30
CA GLN A 178 15.73 3.74 -6.07
C GLN A 178 15.46 4.50 -7.38
N PHE A 179 14.22 4.45 -7.87
CA PHE A 179 13.81 5.05 -9.13
C PHE A 179 13.19 6.45 -8.99
N PHE A 180 13.07 6.96 -7.78
CA PHE A 180 12.46 8.26 -7.50
C PHE A 180 13.44 9.19 -6.79
N LYS A 181 13.60 10.42 -7.32
CA LYS A 181 14.56 11.39 -6.77
C LYS A 181 14.13 11.95 -5.40
N ASN A 182 12.84 12.21 -5.24
CA ASN A 182 12.27 12.87 -4.06
C ASN A 182 11.47 11.88 -3.20
N ALA A 183 11.92 10.61 -3.12
CA ALA A 183 11.21 9.60 -2.36
C ALA A 183 11.74 9.43 -0.95
N VAL A 184 10.82 9.23 -0.02
CA VAL A 184 11.06 8.93 1.38
C VAL A 184 10.42 7.59 1.71
N SER A 185 11.18 6.68 2.32
CA SER A 185 10.61 5.41 2.80
C SER A 185 9.82 5.64 4.08
N GLU A 186 8.52 5.43 4.02
CA GLU A 186 7.59 5.51 5.16
C GLU A 186 6.99 4.14 5.47
N LYS A 187 7.78 3.30 6.11
CA LYS A 187 7.32 1.98 6.53
C LYS A 187 6.11 2.09 7.45
N ASN A 188 5.17 1.15 7.27
CA ASN A 188 4.00 1.04 8.14
C ASN A 188 3.10 2.28 8.15
N LEU A 189 2.98 2.99 7.02
CA LEU A 189 2.27 4.27 6.93
C LEU A 189 0.79 4.15 7.37
N VAL A 190 0.10 3.09 7.01
CA VAL A 190 -1.27 2.79 7.47
C VAL A 190 -1.33 2.79 9.00
N PHE A 191 -0.40 2.12 9.67
CA PHE A 191 -0.37 2.05 11.14
C PHE A 191 0.00 3.38 11.77
N LYS A 192 0.84 4.20 11.13
CA LYS A 192 1.09 5.59 11.57
C LYS A 192 -0.17 6.43 11.53
N GLY A 193 -0.99 6.27 10.50
CA GLY A 193 -2.31 6.89 10.41
C GLY A 193 -3.26 6.44 11.54
N MET A 194 -3.33 5.13 11.78
CA MET A 194 -4.12 4.58 12.88
C MET A 194 -3.65 5.10 14.24
N GLN A 195 -2.34 5.10 14.50
CA GLN A 195 -1.77 5.62 15.76
C GLN A 195 -2.05 7.10 15.94
N LYS A 196 -1.94 7.89 14.86
CA LYS A 196 -2.26 9.32 14.90
C LYS A 196 -3.74 9.53 15.26
N LEU A 197 -4.66 8.80 14.63
CA LEU A 197 -6.09 8.89 14.92
C LEU A 197 -6.39 8.54 16.38
N ILE A 198 -5.85 7.42 16.90
CA ILE A 198 -6.03 6.99 18.30
C ILE A 198 -5.56 8.08 19.25
N LYS A 199 -4.40 8.71 18.95
CA LYS A 199 -3.85 9.81 19.75
C LYS A 199 -4.75 11.05 19.69
N ASP A 200 -5.24 11.42 18.51
CA ASP A 200 -6.07 12.60 18.31
C ASP A 200 -7.42 12.47 19.04
N LEU A 201 -7.98 11.25 19.11
CA LEU A 201 -9.24 10.92 19.79
C LEU A 201 -9.07 10.55 21.27
N LYS A 202 -7.84 10.36 21.76
CA LYS A 202 -7.52 9.90 23.12
C LYS A 202 -8.17 8.55 23.47
N LEU A 203 -8.20 7.62 22.49
CA LEU A 203 -8.70 6.26 22.66
C LEU A 203 -7.74 5.36 23.43
#